data_7c0bbf460302e9660bda2fee31a370d0
#
_entry.id   7c0bbf460302e9660bda2fee31a370d0
#
_cell.length_a   1.000
_cell.length_b   1.000
_cell.length_c   1.000
_cell.angle_alpha   90.00
_cell.angle_beta   90.00
_cell.angle_gamma   90.00
#
_symmetry.space_group_name_H-M   'P 1'
#
loop_
_entity.id
_entity.type
_entity.pdbx_description
1 polymer ?
#
loop_
_entity_poly.entity_id
_entity_poly.type
_entity_poly.pdbx_seq_one_letter_code
_entity_poly.pdbx_strand_id
1 'polypeptide(L)'
;MIDWTKSMTQTFEFYKVDVHTWEDIEPLDAVKSCRITRDETNETLEHATFDCTTQLDEQYIRVYLIAIQNGVKEKLPLGTFLVQTPSVGFDGKQFSISLDAYSPLLELKDDYPTLGYTLPKETNITDISYRICREHSRAISVYTPSDKKLFSDFVANTKDNWLTFVKDLLPKAGYRIALDERGRILFSPITDVSSLQPVWTFDDGNSSILNPNIRDERDLYGVPNVLEVIYSSDGSTIVSRIENTDPASPVSIPNRGRRVMKRDTSPDIVGRPSQEYLDEYAVKKLRDLSSLEHKVTFSHGFCPVRVGDCVMLDYRRFGLSQVKAKIISQNIKCGTGCTIETTVVYTTNLWR
;
A
#
# COMPACT_ATOMS: atom_id res chain seq x y z
N MET A 1 12.74 0.96 -26.03
CA MET A 1 11.80 1.20 -24.92
C MET A 1 10.39 0.88 -25.42
N ILE A 2 9.63 0.11 -24.69
CA ILE A 2 8.24 -0.25 -25.03
C ILE A 2 7.33 0.97 -24.83
N ASP A 3 6.43 1.20 -25.78
CA ASP A 3 5.34 2.19 -25.66
C ASP A 3 4.06 1.45 -25.20
N TRP A 4 3.78 1.56 -23.89
CA TRP A 4 2.67 0.85 -23.24
C TRP A 4 1.27 1.27 -23.72
N THR A 5 1.18 2.34 -24.51
CA THR A 5 -0.07 2.82 -25.10
C THR A 5 -0.39 2.19 -26.45
N LYS A 6 0.51 1.36 -26.99
CA LYS A 6 0.38 0.73 -28.31
C LYS A 6 0.29 -0.79 -28.21
N SER A 7 -0.18 -1.39 -29.29
CA SER A 7 -0.27 -2.85 -29.41
C SER A 7 1.10 -3.52 -29.23
N MET A 8 1.13 -4.59 -28.49
CA MET A 8 2.32 -5.41 -28.21
C MET A 8 1.90 -6.86 -27.92
N THR A 9 2.85 -7.78 -28.05
CA THR A 9 2.69 -9.16 -27.58
C THR A 9 3.19 -9.24 -26.14
N GLN A 10 2.39 -9.85 -25.26
CA GLN A 10 2.72 -10.04 -23.85
C GLN A 10 2.66 -11.53 -23.52
N THR A 11 3.74 -12.04 -22.92
CA THR A 11 3.84 -13.41 -22.41
C THR A 11 4.46 -13.40 -21.02
N PHE A 12 4.36 -14.52 -20.30
CA PHE A 12 4.87 -14.61 -18.93
C PHE A 12 5.88 -15.75 -18.85
N GLU A 13 6.92 -15.49 -18.07
CA GLU A 13 7.95 -16.49 -17.74
C GLU A 13 8.03 -16.59 -16.21
N PHE A 14 8.21 -17.81 -15.72
CA PHE A 14 8.30 -18.12 -14.29
C PHE A 14 9.64 -18.78 -14.02
N TYR A 15 10.31 -18.36 -12.97
CA TYR A 15 11.63 -18.89 -12.62
C TYR A 15 11.67 -19.29 -11.15
N LYS A 16 12.32 -20.40 -10.86
CA LYS A 16 12.77 -20.75 -9.53
C LYS A 16 13.90 -19.83 -9.10
N VAL A 17 13.86 -19.34 -7.87
CA VAL A 17 14.87 -18.42 -7.33
C VAL A 17 15.75 -19.14 -6.33
N ASP A 18 17.05 -18.91 -6.42
CA ASP A 18 18.03 -19.36 -5.43
C ASP A 18 17.89 -18.52 -4.15
N VAL A 19 17.68 -19.18 -3.02
CA VAL A 19 17.46 -18.54 -1.72
C VAL A 19 18.71 -17.89 -1.12
N HIS A 20 19.91 -18.25 -1.61
CA HIS A 20 21.17 -17.73 -1.11
C HIS A 20 21.70 -16.55 -1.94
N THR A 21 21.48 -16.60 -3.27
CA THR A 21 21.96 -15.55 -4.19
C THR A 21 20.86 -14.60 -4.64
N TRP A 22 19.58 -14.97 -4.47
CA TRP A 22 18.40 -14.27 -4.95
C TRP A 22 18.35 -14.13 -6.48
N GLU A 23 19.05 -15.04 -7.20
CA GLU A 23 19.10 -15.09 -8.65
C GLU A 23 18.20 -16.20 -9.20
N ASP A 24 17.82 -16.09 -10.47
CA ASP A 24 17.01 -17.09 -11.16
C ASP A 24 17.85 -18.34 -11.44
N ILE A 25 17.34 -19.54 -11.09
CA ILE A 25 18.02 -20.83 -11.33
C ILE A 25 17.58 -21.43 -12.65
N GLU A 26 16.27 -21.69 -12.80
CA GLU A 26 15.69 -22.43 -13.91
C GLU A 26 14.26 -21.98 -14.22
N PRO A 27 13.81 -22.05 -15.46
CA PRO A 27 12.42 -21.77 -15.81
C PRO A 27 11.50 -22.87 -15.25
N LEU A 28 10.28 -22.47 -14.87
CA LEU A 28 9.23 -23.34 -14.35
C LEU A 28 8.11 -23.50 -15.37
N ASP A 29 8.30 -24.41 -16.33
CA ASP A 29 7.31 -24.70 -17.39
C ASP A 29 6.00 -25.31 -16.84
N ALA A 30 6.04 -25.80 -15.61
CA ALA A 30 4.87 -26.32 -14.90
C ALA A 30 3.83 -25.23 -14.59
N VAL A 31 4.21 -23.96 -14.52
CA VAL A 31 3.31 -22.85 -14.24
C VAL A 31 2.68 -22.35 -15.55
N LYS A 32 1.34 -22.35 -15.62
CA LYS A 32 0.58 -21.93 -16.80
C LYS A 32 0.15 -20.47 -16.76
N SER A 33 -0.31 -20.03 -15.59
CA SER A 33 -0.80 -18.68 -15.37
C SER A 33 -0.62 -18.28 -13.92
N CYS A 34 -0.70 -16.99 -13.64
CA CYS A 34 -0.78 -16.52 -12.27
C CYS A 34 -1.69 -15.29 -12.14
N ARG A 35 -2.08 -15.03 -10.90
CA ARG A 35 -2.68 -13.77 -10.48
C ARG A 35 -1.86 -13.23 -9.34
N ILE A 36 -1.46 -11.96 -9.45
CA ILE A 36 -0.71 -11.26 -8.40
C ILE A 36 -1.63 -10.20 -7.80
N THR A 37 -1.76 -10.22 -6.49
CA THR A 37 -2.45 -9.16 -5.74
C THR A 37 -1.42 -8.41 -4.91
N ARG A 38 -1.42 -7.10 -5.03
CA ARG A 38 -0.64 -6.16 -4.22
C ARG A 38 -1.63 -5.28 -3.48
N ASP A 39 -1.49 -5.15 -2.18
CA ASP A 39 -2.40 -4.34 -1.37
C ASP A 39 -1.66 -3.82 -0.13
N GLU A 40 -1.63 -2.50 0.06
CA GLU A 40 -0.92 -1.90 1.20
C GLU A 40 -1.55 -2.24 2.55
N THR A 41 -2.81 -2.70 2.58
CA THR A 41 -3.49 -3.14 3.80
C THR A 41 -3.24 -4.60 4.12
N ASN A 42 -2.74 -5.38 3.16
CA ASN A 42 -2.40 -6.78 3.39
C ASN A 42 -1.15 -6.89 4.27
N GLU A 43 -1.17 -7.84 5.18
CA GLU A 43 -0.06 -8.04 6.12
C GLU A 43 1.28 -8.29 5.40
N THR A 44 1.29 -9.15 4.39
CA THR A 44 2.47 -9.47 3.57
C THR A 44 2.61 -8.57 2.33
N LEU A 45 1.78 -7.54 2.17
CA LEU A 45 1.71 -6.58 1.06
C LEU A 45 1.40 -7.21 -0.31
N GLU A 46 1.95 -8.36 -0.63
CA GLU A 46 1.76 -9.03 -1.92
C GLU A 46 1.54 -10.52 -1.74
N HIS A 47 0.69 -11.10 -2.57
CA HIS A 47 0.51 -12.54 -2.72
C HIS A 47 0.19 -12.91 -4.17
N ALA A 48 0.39 -14.16 -4.52
CA ALA A 48 0.08 -14.68 -5.85
C ALA A 48 -0.60 -16.03 -5.77
N THR A 49 -1.44 -16.33 -6.76
CA THR A 49 -2.00 -17.66 -7.00
C THR A 49 -1.50 -18.14 -8.36
N PHE A 50 -0.95 -19.34 -8.41
CA PHE A 50 -0.41 -19.97 -9.62
C PHE A 50 -1.26 -21.16 -10.04
N ASP A 51 -1.60 -21.24 -11.33
CA ASP A 51 -2.19 -22.43 -11.93
C ASP A 51 -1.08 -23.30 -12.55
N CYS A 52 -0.97 -24.54 -12.12
CA CYS A 52 0.14 -25.41 -12.48
C CYS A 52 -0.33 -26.72 -13.13
N THR A 53 0.58 -27.36 -13.88
CA THR A 53 0.39 -28.73 -14.42
C THR A 53 0.79 -29.81 -13.44
N THR A 54 1.74 -29.51 -12.56
CA THR A 54 2.25 -30.41 -11.51
C THR A 54 2.34 -29.66 -10.19
N GLN A 55 2.27 -30.39 -9.10
CA GLN A 55 2.51 -29.82 -7.77
C GLN A 55 3.97 -29.41 -7.63
N LEU A 56 4.21 -28.26 -7.02
CA LEU A 56 5.53 -27.74 -6.69
C LEU A 56 5.72 -27.77 -5.18
N ASP A 57 6.93 -28.08 -4.74
CA ASP A 57 7.33 -27.97 -3.35
C ASP A 57 7.52 -26.50 -2.94
N GLU A 58 7.72 -26.27 -1.65
CA GLU A 58 8.04 -24.94 -1.13
C GLU A 58 9.30 -24.38 -1.77
N GLN A 59 9.14 -23.31 -2.52
CA GLN A 59 10.22 -22.62 -3.24
C GLN A 59 9.79 -21.20 -3.60
N TYR A 60 10.75 -20.34 -3.90
CA TYR A 60 10.47 -19.03 -4.46
C TYR A 60 10.27 -19.10 -5.96
N ILE A 61 9.18 -18.46 -6.43
CA ILE A 61 8.86 -18.27 -7.84
C ILE A 61 8.93 -16.78 -8.15
N ARG A 62 9.76 -16.40 -9.13
CA ARG A 62 9.78 -15.05 -9.70
C ARG A 62 9.00 -15.02 -11.00
N VAL A 63 8.12 -14.02 -11.11
CA VAL A 63 7.24 -13.82 -12.26
C VAL A 63 7.80 -12.70 -13.12
N TYR A 64 7.85 -12.95 -14.44
CA TYR A 64 8.26 -11.96 -15.43
C TYR A 64 7.16 -11.74 -16.47
N LEU A 65 6.94 -10.46 -16.81
CA LEU A 65 6.24 -10.06 -18.03
C LEU A 65 7.27 -9.88 -19.13
N ILE A 66 7.03 -10.54 -20.26
CA ILE A 66 7.78 -10.37 -21.49
C ILE A 66 6.94 -9.53 -22.46
N ALA A 67 7.36 -8.33 -22.75
CA ALA A 67 6.71 -7.45 -23.72
C ALA A 67 7.53 -7.39 -25.01
N ILE A 68 6.87 -7.61 -26.15
CA ILE A 68 7.50 -7.55 -27.48
C ILE A 68 6.72 -6.55 -28.35
N GLN A 69 7.42 -5.54 -28.83
CA GLN A 69 6.86 -4.49 -29.65
C GLN A 69 7.89 -4.05 -30.72
N ASN A 70 7.51 -4.10 -32.00
CA ASN A 70 8.38 -3.71 -33.12
C ASN A 70 9.78 -4.35 -33.08
N GLY A 71 9.87 -5.64 -32.68
CA GLY A 71 11.13 -6.37 -32.57
C GLY A 71 11.93 -6.07 -31.29
N VAL A 72 11.51 -5.13 -30.45
CA VAL A 72 12.11 -4.87 -29.14
C VAL A 72 11.47 -5.80 -28.10
N LYS A 73 12.30 -6.56 -27.37
CA LYS A 73 11.87 -7.42 -26.26
C LYS A 73 12.34 -6.80 -24.95
N GLU A 74 11.42 -6.60 -24.02
CA GLU A 74 11.71 -6.23 -22.63
C GLU A 74 11.22 -7.32 -21.68
N LYS A 75 12.02 -7.62 -20.64
CA LYS A 75 11.71 -8.60 -19.58
C LYS A 75 11.61 -7.85 -18.26
N LEU A 76 10.41 -7.79 -17.69
CA LEU A 76 10.07 -7.01 -16.50
C LEU A 76 9.69 -7.95 -15.36
N PRO A 77 10.38 -7.92 -14.22
CA PRO A 77 9.95 -8.68 -13.04
C PRO A 77 8.65 -8.08 -12.48
N LEU A 78 7.73 -8.93 -12.04
CA LEU A 78 6.47 -8.53 -11.43
C LEU A 78 6.40 -8.84 -9.94
N GLY A 79 7.22 -9.73 -9.43
CA GLY A 79 7.25 -10.12 -8.02
C GLY A 79 7.97 -11.44 -7.82
N THR A 80 8.29 -11.74 -6.57
CA THR A 80 8.88 -13.02 -6.14
C THR A 80 8.08 -13.54 -4.96
N PHE A 81 7.61 -14.80 -5.03
CA PHE A 81 6.64 -15.34 -4.10
C PHE A 81 7.06 -16.72 -3.62
N LEU A 82 6.91 -16.97 -2.32
CA LEU A 82 7.15 -18.26 -1.66
C LEU A 82 5.89 -19.11 -1.73
N VAL A 83 5.96 -20.26 -2.38
CA VAL A 83 4.85 -21.23 -2.48
C VAL A 83 4.55 -21.82 -1.10
N GLN A 84 3.27 -21.83 -0.70
CA GLN A 84 2.86 -22.35 0.61
C GLN A 84 1.75 -23.39 0.50
N THR A 85 0.61 -23.05 -0.12
CA THR A 85 -0.59 -23.89 -0.04
C THR A 85 -0.94 -24.47 -1.40
N PRO A 86 -0.61 -25.74 -1.68
CA PRO A 86 -1.10 -26.43 -2.86
C PRO A 86 -2.57 -26.85 -2.67
N SER A 87 -3.39 -26.61 -3.68
CA SER A 87 -4.76 -27.13 -3.79
C SER A 87 -4.87 -27.96 -5.07
N VAL A 88 -5.35 -29.18 -4.94
CA VAL A 88 -5.55 -30.11 -6.07
C VAL A 88 -7.02 -30.42 -6.20
N GLY A 89 -7.61 -30.00 -7.31
CA GLY A 89 -8.99 -30.32 -7.69
C GLY A 89 -9.01 -31.42 -8.77
N PHE A 90 -10.08 -32.23 -8.80
CA PHE A 90 -10.34 -33.21 -9.86
C PHE A 90 -11.81 -33.13 -10.27
N ASP A 91 -12.09 -32.83 -11.53
CA ASP A 91 -13.46 -32.67 -12.05
C ASP A 91 -14.05 -33.97 -12.66
N GLY A 92 -13.37 -35.10 -12.46
CA GLY A 92 -13.72 -36.40 -13.06
C GLY A 92 -13.00 -36.67 -14.39
N LYS A 93 -12.29 -35.68 -14.95
CA LYS A 93 -11.52 -35.81 -16.19
C LYS A 93 -10.11 -35.23 -16.10
N GLN A 94 -9.97 -34.08 -15.46
CA GLN A 94 -8.70 -33.35 -15.36
C GLN A 94 -8.40 -32.95 -13.95
N PHE A 95 -7.11 -32.93 -13.61
CA PHE A 95 -6.61 -32.30 -12.39
C PHE A 95 -6.38 -30.83 -12.64
N SER A 96 -6.82 -30.03 -11.69
CA SER A 96 -6.45 -28.61 -11.57
C SER A 96 -5.56 -28.44 -10.32
N ILE A 97 -4.41 -27.82 -10.48
CA ILE A 97 -3.47 -27.57 -9.38
C ILE A 97 -3.31 -26.07 -9.26
N SER A 98 -3.68 -25.55 -8.11
CA SER A 98 -3.51 -24.14 -7.76
C SER A 98 -2.60 -24.04 -6.54
N LEU A 99 -1.69 -23.07 -6.56
CA LEU A 99 -0.71 -22.84 -5.49
C LEU A 99 -0.88 -21.40 -4.99
N ASP A 100 -1.15 -21.23 -3.72
CA ASP A 100 -1.06 -19.92 -3.10
C ASP A 100 0.37 -19.64 -2.65
N ALA A 101 0.85 -18.45 -2.92
CA ALA A 101 2.19 -18.02 -2.61
C ALA A 101 2.20 -16.60 -2.07
N TYR A 102 3.09 -16.29 -1.16
CA TYR A 102 3.17 -15.03 -0.47
C TYR A 102 4.50 -14.34 -0.72
N SER A 103 4.54 -13.04 -0.53
CA SER A 103 5.78 -12.29 -0.63
C SER A 103 6.81 -12.77 0.40
N PRO A 104 8.09 -12.42 0.24
CA PRO A 104 9.14 -12.77 1.20
C PRO A 104 8.93 -12.25 2.61
N LEU A 105 8.01 -11.31 2.81
CA LEU A 105 7.63 -10.83 4.14
C LEU A 105 6.93 -11.90 4.99
N LEU A 106 6.50 -13.01 4.37
CA LEU A 106 5.95 -14.16 5.11
C LEU A 106 6.97 -14.71 6.11
N GLU A 107 8.25 -14.76 5.76
CA GLU A 107 9.29 -15.27 6.67
C GLU A 107 9.42 -14.43 7.95
N LEU A 108 9.30 -13.10 7.82
CA LEU A 108 9.26 -12.20 8.98
C LEU A 108 7.97 -12.34 9.79
N LYS A 109 6.88 -12.77 9.15
CA LYS A 109 5.60 -13.01 9.81
C LYS A 109 5.59 -14.32 10.60
N ASP A 110 6.27 -15.33 10.10
CA ASP A 110 6.28 -16.67 10.71
C ASP A 110 7.29 -16.80 11.87
N ASP A 111 8.16 -15.81 12.06
CA ASP A 111 9.15 -15.79 13.11
C ASP A 111 8.89 -14.67 14.15
N TYR A 112 9.27 -14.91 15.39
CA TYR A 112 8.88 -14.08 16.54
C TYR A 112 10.08 -13.61 17.33
N PRO A 113 10.10 -12.36 17.80
CA PRO A 113 11.08 -11.92 18.78
C PRO A 113 10.95 -12.70 20.09
N THR A 114 12.05 -12.87 20.79
CA THR A 114 12.04 -13.46 22.14
C THR A 114 11.21 -12.61 23.09
N LEU A 115 10.54 -13.26 24.06
CA LEU A 115 9.77 -12.54 25.08
C LEU A 115 10.62 -11.48 25.79
N GLY A 116 10.10 -10.24 25.83
CA GLY A 116 10.81 -9.13 26.42
C GLY A 116 11.91 -8.54 25.54
N TYR A 117 11.92 -8.87 24.24
CA TYR A 117 12.86 -8.23 23.31
C TYR A 117 12.68 -6.72 23.32
N THR A 118 13.77 -6.03 23.59
CA THR A 118 13.76 -4.58 23.79
C THR A 118 14.90 -3.93 23.03
N LEU A 119 14.57 -2.91 22.28
CA LEU A 119 15.56 -2.01 21.68
C LEU A 119 15.75 -0.82 22.60
N PRO A 120 16.97 -0.53 23.06
CA PRO A 120 17.22 0.60 23.94
C PRO A 120 17.04 1.93 23.22
N LYS A 121 16.73 2.97 23.99
CA LYS A 121 16.79 4.36 23.56
C LYS A 121 18.09 4.64 22.78
N GLU A 122 18.06 5.58 21.84
CA GLU A 122 19.16 5.96 20.93
C GLU A 122 19.55 4.90 19.90
N THR A 123 18.86 3.76 19.82
CA THR A 123 19.04 2.79 18.73
C THR A 123 18.64 3.42 17.40
N ASN A 124 19.47 3.29 16.37
CA ASN A 124 19.13 3.74 15.01
C ASN A 124 18.03 2.85 14.43
N ILE A 125 16.92 3.48 14.01
CA ILE A 125 15.71 2.77 13.62
C ILE A 125 15.90 2.02 12.30
N THR A 126 16.46 2.66 11.27
CA THR A 126 16.61 2.04 9.97
C THR A 126 17.67 0.94 9.96
N ASP A 127 18.77 1.13 10.69
CA ASP A 127 19.85 0.13 10.77
C ASP A 127 19.39 -1.15 11.49
N ILE A 128 18.67 -0.99 12.61
CA ILE A 128 18.16 -2.16 13.35
C ILE A 128 17.06 -2.88 12.54
N SER A 129 16.18 -2.14 11.88
CA SER A 129 15.14 -2.74 11.01
C SER A 129 15.77 -3.52 9.85
N TYR A 130 16.82 -2.98 9.23
CA TYR A 130 17.57 -3.69 8.18
C TYR A 130 18.21 -4.98 8.72
N ARG A 131 18.85 -4.91 9.90
CA ARG A 131 19.46 -6.08 10.52
C ARG A 131 18.43 -7.16 10.82
N ILE A 132 17.26 -6.81 11.36
CA ILE A 132 16.17 -7.74 11.62
C ILE A 132 15.70 -8.39 10.32
N CYS A 133 15.42 -7.60 9.27
CA CYS A 133 15.00 -8.16 7.99
C CYS A 133 16.04 -9.13 7.39
N ARG A 134 17.33 -8.81 7.51
CA ARG A 134 18.42 -9.66 7.01
C ARG A 134 18.62 -10.95 7.81
N GLU A 135 18.38 -10.92 9.11
CA GLU A 135 18.54 -12.07 10.00
C GLU A 135 17.37 -13.05 9.92
N HIS A 136 16.15 -12.54 9.62
CA HIS A 136 14.91 -13.31 9.69
C HIS A 136 14.21 -13.46 8.33
N SER A 137 14.85 -13.07 7.22
CA SER A 137 14.37 -13.33 5.87
C SER A 137 15.52 -13.63 4.92
N ARG A 138 15.28 -14.56 3.97
CA ARG A 138 16.21 -14.89 2.89
C ARG A 138 16.24 -13.84 1.79
N ALA A 139 15.22 -12.98 1.73
CA ALA A 139 15.15 -11.92 0.73
C ALA A 139 16.21 -10.85 0.96
N ILE A 140 16.74 -10.33 -0.15
CA ILE A 140 17.66 -9.19 -0.08
C ILE A 140 16.93 -7.98 0.49
N SER A 141 17.49 -7.37 1.51
CA SER A 141 17.02 -6.12 2.07
C SER A 141 17.88 -4.96 1.57
N VAL A 142 17.24 -3.87 1.15
CA VAL A 142 17.91 -2.65 0.67
C VAL A 142 17.30 -1.44 1.36
N TYR A 143 18.13 -0.58 1.92
CA TYR A 143 17.66 0.63 2.59
C TYR A 143 18.63 1.79 2.41
N THR A 144 18.11 2.99 2.60
CA THR A 144 18.92 4.19 2.73
C THR A 144 19.07 4.48 4.23
N PRO A 145 20.30 4.57 4.76
CA PRO A 145 20.51 4.90 6.16
C PRO A 145 19.87 6.23 6.55
N SER A 146 19.30 6.28 7.72
CA SER A 146 18.74 7.48 8.33
C SER A 146 19.41 7.70 9.71
N ASP A 147 19.55 8.94 10.13
CA ASP A 147 20.06 9.31 11.45
C ASP A 147 18.98 9.27 12.55
N LYS A 148 17.74 8.88 12.20
CA LYS A 148 16.63 8.79 13.14
C LYS A 148 16.82 7.69 14.16
N LYS A 149 16.72 8.05 15.45
CA LYS A 149 16.92 7.17 16.59
C LYS A 149 15.67 7.07 17.44
N LEU A 150 15.56 6.00 18.20
CA LEU A 150 14.51 5.82 19.19
C LEU A 150 14.61 6.88 20.29
N PHE A 151 13.48 7.51 20.59
CA PHE A 151 13.37 8.48 21.67
C PHE A 151 13.31 7.82 23.06
N SER A 152 12.74 6.62 23.14
CA SER A 152 12.62 5.78 24.35
C SER A 152 12.86 4.32 23.99
N ASP A 153 12.98 3.47 24.99
CA ASP A 153 13.04 2.02 24.77
C ASP A 153 11.79 1.54 24.00
N PHE A 154 12.01 0.61 23.09
CA PHE A 154 10.95 0.02 22.26
C PHE A 154 10.89 -1.48 22.51
N VAL A 155 9.78 -1.93 23.08
CA VAL A 155 9.58 -3.31 23.54
C VAL A 155 8.63 -4.02 22.60
N ALA A 156 8.97 -5.24 22.19
CA ALA A 156 8.08 -6.09 21.44
C ALA A 156 6.88 -6.53 22.29
N ASN A 157 5.68 -6.43 21.74
CA ASN A 157 4.49 -6.98 22.39
C ASN A 157 4.52 -8.52 22.31
N THR A 158 3.83 -9.19 23.21
CA THR A 158 3.81 -10.66 23.30
C THR A 158 3.23 -11.37 22.06
N LYS A 159 2.53 -10.64 21.20
CA LYS A 159 1.91 -11.17 19.97
C LYS A 159 2.63 -10.70 18.70
N ASP A 160 3.65 -9.85 18.81
CA ASP A 160 4.36 -9.34 17.67
C ASP A 160 5.21 -10.45 17.05
N ASN A 161 5.09 -10.63 15.77
CA ASN A 161 6.09 -11.28 14.94
C ASN A 161 7.09 -10.21 14.44
N TRP A 162 8.19 -10.65 13.79
CA TRP A 162 9.19 -9.70 13.29
C TRP A 162 8.64 -8.71 12.27
N LEU A 163 7.67 -9.12 11.44
CA LEU A 163 7.04 -8.23 10.47
C LEU A 163 6.25 -7.12 11.16
N THR A 164 5.42 -7.45 12.15
CA THR A 164 4.65 -6.47 12.92
C THR A 164 5.59 -5.54 13.67
N PHE A 165 6.61 -6.08 14.31
CA PHE A 165 7.61 -5.30 15.04
C PHE A 165 8.31 -4.26 14.14
N VAL A 166 8.75 -4.66 12.94
CA VAL A 166 9.38 -3.73 11.98
C VAL A 166 8.37 -2.72 11.43
N LYS A 167 7.13 -3.14 11.17
CA LYS A 167 6.05 -2.23 10.72
C LYS A 167 5.69 -1.17 11.74
N ASP A 168 5.83 -1.46 13.04
CA ASP A 168 5.58 -0.49 14.11
C ASP A 168 6.81 0.40 14.38
N LEU A 169 7.99 -0.09 14.04
CA LEU A 169 9.26 0.60 14.27
C LEU A 169 9.56 1.65 13.18
N LEU A 170 9.46 1.28 11.90
CA LEU A 170 9.83 2.12 10.75
C LEU A 170 9.08 3.47 10.67
N PRO A 171 7.77 3.56 10.98
CA PRO A 171 7.04 4.84 10.95
C PRO A 171 7.60 5.88 11.92
N LYS A 172 8.27 5.48 13.00
CA LYS A 172 8.93 6.39 13.94
C LYS A 172 10.12 7.12 13.31
N ALA A 173 10.66 6.58 12.21
CA ALA A 173 11.68 7.23 11.38
C ALA A 173 11.09 7.88 10.11
N GLY A 174 9.77 7.81 9.88
CA GLY A 174 9.11 8.29 8.68
C GLY A 174 9.22 7.35 7.48
N TYR A 175 9.42 6.06 7.72
CA TYR A 175 9.53 5.03 6.69
C TYR A 175 8.45 3.97 6.86
N ARG A 176 8.22 3.22 5.78
CA ARG A 176 7.40 2.01 5.77
C ARG A 176 8.15 0.89 5.05
N ILE A 177 7.82 -0.36 5.39
CA ILE A 177 8.31 -1.51 4.65
C ILE A 177 7.60 -1.60 3.29
N ALA A 178 8.33 -1.94 2.25
CA ALA A 178 7.84 -2.10 0.88
C ALA A 178 8.61 -3.23 0.18
N LEU A 179 8.16 -3.62 -0.99
CA LEU A 179 8.83 -4.60 -1.84
C LEU A 179 9.08 -3.99 -3.22
N ASP A 180 10.18 -4.37 -3.85
CA ASP A 180 10.40 -4.07 -5.26
C ASP A 180 9.90 -5.20 -6.18
N GLU A 181 10.08 -5.03 -7.50
CA GLU A 181 9.65 -5.97 -8.52
C GLU A 181 10.39 -7.32 -8.46
N ARG A 182 11.52 -7.38 -7.78
CA ARG A 182 12.29 -8.63 -7.56
C ARG A 182 12.03 -9.25 -6.20
N GLY A 183 11.07 -8.73 -5.44
CA GLY A 183 10.75 -9.19 -4.10
C GLY A 183 11.81 -8.82 -3.05
N ARG A 184 12.66 -7.79 -3.31
CA ARG A 184 13.58 -7.27 -2.29
C ARG A 184 12.83 -6.41 -1.30
N ILE A 185 13.20 -6.50 -0.04
CA ILE A 185 12.60 -5.70 1.04
C ILE A 185 13.21 -4.30 1.00
N LEU A 186 12.36 -3.28 0.93
CA LEU A 186 12.75 -1.87 0.87
C LEU A 186 12.16 -1.10 2.05
N PHE A 187 12.83 -0.01 2.45
CA PHE A 187 12.27 1.00 3.33
C PHE A 187 11.96 2.25 2.54
N SER A 188 10.67 2.47 2.27
CA SER A 188 10.18 3.61 1.50
C SER A 188 9.77 4.75 2.42
N PRO A 189 10.14 6.01 2.13
CA PRO A 189 9.66 7.16 2.89
C PRO A 189 8.14 7.25 2.87
N ILE A 190 7.55 7.65 4.00
CA ILE A 190 6.14 8.02 4.08
C ILE A 190 6.05 9.46 3.58
N THR A 191 5.51 9.64 2.38
CA THR A 191 5.46 10.93 1.69
C THR A 191 4.01 11.27 1.36
N ASP A 192 3.64 12.54 1.51
CA ASP A 192 2.32 13.03 1.10
C ASP A 192 2.19 13.00 -0.42
N VAL A 193 1.06 12.48 -0.91
CA VAL A 193 0.77 12.34 -2.35
C VAL A 193 0.79 13.67 -3.09
N SER A 194 0.39 14.75 -2.42
CA SER A 194 0.37 16.10 -3.00
C SER A 194 1.76 16.57 -3.45
N SER A 195 2.82 16.14 -2.73
CA SER A 195 4.21 16.48 -3.02
C SER A 195 4.87 15.61 -4.09
N LEU A 196 4.26 14.45 -4.41
CA LEU A 196 4.79 13.53 -5.40
C LEU A 196 4.47 13.96 -6.83
N GLN A 197 5.37 13.63 -7.77
CA GLN A 197 5.09 13.76 -9.19
C GLN A 197 4.42 12.48 -9.68
N PRO A 198 3.34 12.59 -10.50
CA PRO A 198 2.70 11.42 -11.07
C PRO A 198 3.66 10.67 -12.01
N VAL A 199 3.78 9.35 -11.80
CA VAL A 199 4.58 8.46 -12.66
C VAL A 199 3.83 8.04 -13.93
N TRP A 200 2.50 8.11 -13.90
CA TRP A 200 1.61 7.79 -15.02
C TRP A 200 0.36 8.64 -14.99
N THR A 201 -0.21 8.91 -16.19
CA THR A 201 -1.53 9.56 -16.33
C THR A 201 -2.52 8.58 -16.94
N PHE A 202 -3.62 8.34 -16.25
CA PHE A 202 -4.76 7.60 -16.76
C PHE A 202 -5.79 8.60 -17.27
N ASP A 203 -6.00 8.62 -18.60
CA ASP A 203 -6.87 9.56 -19.27
C ASP A 203 -7.97 8.86 -20.10
N ASP A 204 -8.82 9.63 -20.76
CA ASP A 204 -9.84 9.17 -21.68
C ASP A 204 -9.54 9.52 -23.15
N GLY A 205 -8.27 9.72 -23.48
CA GLY A 205 -7.78 9.99 -24.82
C GLY A 205 -7.77 8.75 -25.73
N ASN A 206 -7.44 8.96 -27.01
CA ASN A 206 -7.43 7.88 -28.01
C ASN A 206 -6.32 6.83 -27.80
N SER A 207 -5.29 7.15 -27.06
CA SER A 207 -4.17 6.26 -26.68
C SER A 207 -4.27 5.78 -25.24
N SER A 208 -5.42 5.93 -24.60
CA SER A 208 -5.64 5.48 -23.24
C SER A 208 -5.56 3.96 -23.14
N ILE A 209 -4.88 3.47 -22.10
CA ILE A 209 -4.88 2.06 -21.73
C ILE A 209 -5.97 1.72 -20.71
N LEU A 210 -6.75 2.71 -20.30
CA LEU A 210 -7.80 2.60 -19.30
C LEU A 210 -9.06 1.97 -19.91
N ASN A 211 -9.60 0.96 -19.25
CA ASN A 211 -10.91 0.41 -19.63
C ASN A 211 -12.02 1.33 -19.11
N PRO A 212 -13.16 1.41 -19.82
CA PRO A 212 -14.18 2.44 -19.54
C PRO A 212 -14.91 2.29 -18.20
N ASN A 213 -14.79 1.15 -17.52
CA ASN A 213 -15.47 0.91 -16.25
C ASN A 213 -14.64 1.50 -15.10
N ILE A 214 -15.15 2.58 -14.51
CA ILE A 214 -14.59 3.22 -13.32
C ILE A 214 -15.65 3.22 -12.23
N ARG A 215 -15.23 2.92 -11.01
CA ARG A 215 -16.05 2.98 -9.79
C ARG A 215 -15.39 3.90 -8.78
N ASP A 216 -16.16 4.85 -8.24
CA ASP A 216 -15.74 5.74 -7.16
C ASP A 216 -16.58 5.44 -5.91
N GLU A 217 -15.93 5.01 -4.85
CA GLU A 217 -16.52 4.80 -3.53
C GLU A 217 -16.17 5.98 -2.64
N ARG A 218 -17.19 6.57 -2.03
CA ARG A 218 -17.08 7.73 -1.15
C ARG A 218 -17.64 7.37 0.21
N ASP A 219 -16.81 7.38 1.22
CA ASP A 219 -17.27 7.11 2.57
C ASP A 219 -17.48 8.40 3.36
N LEU A 220 -18.74 8.78 3.50
CA LEU A 220 -19.17 9.89 4.36
C LEU A 220 -19.41 9.46 5.82
N TYR A 221 -19.27 8.16 6.10
CA TYR A 221 -19.46 7.63 7.44
C TYR A 221 -18.36 8.17 8.37
N GLY A 222 -18.76 8.72 9.50
CA GLY A 222 -17.81 9.22 10.49
C GLY A 222 -17.15 10.57 10.18
N VAL A 223 -17.36 11.18 8.98
CA VAL A 223 -16.89 12.54 8.71
C VAL A 223 -17.62 13.52 9.63
N PRO A 224 -16.92 14.16 10.59
CA PRO A 224 -17.57 15.02 11.59
C PRO A 224 -17.92 16.39 11.03
N ASN A 225 -18.94 17.01 11.62
CA ASN A 225 -19.23 18.43 11.44
C ASN A 225 -19.27 19.18 12.78
N VAL A 226 -18.97 18.47 13.86
CA VAL A 226 -18.75 19.02 15.20
C VAL A 226 -17.50 18.39 15.78
N LEU A 227 -16.59 19.19 16.29
CA LEU A 227 -15.41 18.71 17.03
C LEU A 227 -15.41 19.34 18.42
N GLU A 228 -15.21 18.50 19.42
CA GLU A 228 -14.97 18.93 20.80
C GLU A 228 -13.56 18.48 21.21
N VAL A 229 -12.69 19.43 21.46
CA VAL A 229 -11.32 19.20 21.93
C VAL A 229 -11.26 19.47 23.42
N ILE A 230 -10.80 18.48 24.19
CA ILE A 230 -10.66 18.57 25.63
C ILE A 230 -9.17 18.46 25.98
N TYR A 231 -8.62 19.52 26.49
CA TYR A 231 -7.25 19.53 27.03
C TYR A 231 -7.30 19.51 28.55
N SER A 232 -6.69 18.52 29.15
CA SER A 232 -6.60 18.38 30.63
C SER A 232 -5.15 18.25 31.06
N SER A 233 -4.71 19.13 31.96
CA SER A 233 -3.38 19.09 32.61
C SER A 233 -3.46 19.71 33.99
N ASP A 234 -2.80 19.10 34.97
CA ASP A 234 -2.60 19.60 36.33
C ASP A 234 -3.87 20.11 37.03
N GLY A 235 -4.96 19.32 36.89
CA GLY A 235 -6.24 19.61 37.55
C GLY A 235 -7.06 20.73 36.87
N SER A 236 -6.62 21.28 35.75
CA SER A 236 -7.40 22.21 34.95
C SER A 236 -7.80 21.61 33.61
N THR A 237 -9.03 21.88 33.17
CA THR A 237 -9.57 21.41 31.88
C THR A 237 -10.00 22.61 31.08
N ILE A 238 -9.56 22.66 29.82
CA ILE A 238 -10.01 23.65 28.82
C ILE A 238 -10.72 22.88 27.71
N VAL A 239 -11.84 23.38 27.25
CA VAL A 239 -12.65 22.74 26.20
C VAL A 239 -12.89 23.73 25.07
N SER A 240 -12.69 23.26 23.84
CA SER A 240 -13.07 23.96 22.62
C SER A 240 -14.08 23.13 21.84
N ARG A 241 -15.16 23.73 21.40
CA ARG A 241 -16.18 23.10 20.57
C ARG A 241 -16.45 23.94 19.33
N ILE A 242 -16.18 23.32 18.17
CA ILE A 242 -16.34 23.95 16.86
C ILE A 242 -17.41 23.20 16.07
N GLU A 243 -18.27 23.94 15.38
CA GLU A 243 -19.33 23.43 14.53
C GLU A 243 -19.15 23.95 13.09
N ASN A 244 -19.22 23.06 12.11
CA ASN A 244 -19.26 23.45 10.71
C ASN A 244 -20.70 23.85 10.35
N THR A 245 -20.94 25.16 10.24
CA THR A 245 -22.22 25.75 9.82
C THR A 245 -22.17 26.36 8.43
N ASP A 246 -21.05 26.21 7.71
CA ASP A 246 -20.82 26.77 6.38
C ASP A 246 -21.80 26.18 5.35
N PRO A 247 -22.70 26.98 4.75
CA PRO A 247 -23.65 26.47 3.75
C PRO A 247 -22.97 25.99 2.46
N ALA A 248 -21.72 26.40 2.19
CA ALA A 248 -20.93 25.90 1.06
C ALA A 248 -20.34 24.50 1.31
N SER A 249 -20.23 24.08 2.57
CA SER A 249 -19.72 22.76 2.90
C SER A 249 -20.83 21.69 2.83
N PRO A 250 -20.70 20.66 1.99
CA PRO A 250 -21.71 19.59 1.88
C PRO A 250 -21.88 18.76 3.15
N VAL A 251 -20.90 18.81 4.05
CA VAL A 251 -20.94 18.08 5.35
C VAL A 251 -21.34 18.97 6.52
N SER A 252 -21.65 20.24 6.30
CA SER A 252 -22.10 21.15 7.36
C SER A 252 -23.40 20.69 8.03
N ILE A 253 -23.66 21.21 9.23
CA ILE A 253 -24.89 20.90 9.98
C ILE A 253 -26.15 21.27 9.17
N PRO A 254 -26.24 22.46 8.54
CA PRO A 254 -27.41 22.80 7.71
C PRO A 254 -27.64 21.82 6.55
N ASN A 255 -26.59 21.46 5.82
CA ASN A 255 -26.72 20.60 4.63
C ASN A 255 -26.97 19.14 4.97
N ARG A 256 -26.42 18.62 6.07
CA ARG A 256 -26.66 17.25 6.52
C ARG A 256 -27.93 17.08 7.35
N GLY A 257 -28.48 18.17 7.89
CA GLY A 257 -29.63 18.13 8.82
C GLY A 257 -29.35 17.43 10.14
N ARG A 258 -28.09 17.09 10.46
CA ARG A 258 -27.70 16.39 11.66
C ARG A 258 -26.29 16.72 12.12
N ARG A 259 -26.02 16.54 13.42
CA ARG A 259 -24.68 16.63 13.99
C ARG A 259 -24.00 15.27 13.96
N VAL A 260 -22.75 15.26 13.49
CA VAL A 260 -21.81 14.14 13.61
C VAL A 260 -20.64 14.65 14.43
N MET A 261 -20.60 14.30 15.71
CA MET A 261 -19.62 14.84 16.64
C MET A 261 -18.45 13.86 16.80
N LYS A 262 -17.23 14.39 16.78
CA LYS A 262 -16.02 13.73 17.22
C LYS A 262 -15.48 14.44 18.46
N ARG A 263 -14.91 13.66 19.38
CA ARG A 263 -14.28 14.19 20.59
C ARG A 263 -12.79 13.83 20.55
N ASP A 264 -11.96 14.81 20.86
CA ASP A 264 -10.52 14.65 20.99
C ASP A 264 -10.14 14.95 22.45
N THR A 265 -9.78 13.90 23.19
CA THR A 265 -9.41 13.97 24.60
C THR A 265 -7.90 13.97 24.83
N SER A 266 -7.12 13.84 23.76
CA SER A 266 -5.65 13.79 23.81
C SER A 266 -5.08 14.61 22.65
N PRO A 267 -5.34 15.94 22.61
CA PRO A 267 -4.84 16.78 21.53
C PRO A 267 -3.32 16.82 21.56
N ASP A 268 -2.72 16.78 20.36
CA ASP A 268 -1.27 16.88 20.18
C ASP A 268 -0.81 18.35 20.33
N ILE A 269 -0.77 18.80 21.58
CA ILE A 269 -0.42 20.17 21.97
C ILE A 269 0.69 20.13 23.02
N VAL A 270 1.79 20.80 22.75
CA VAL A 270 2.92 20.92 23.66
C VAL A 270 2.68 22.09 24.63
N GLY A 271 2.70 21.79 25.92
CA GLY A 271 2.46 22.79 26.97
C GLY A 271 1.00 23.12 27.19
N ARG A 272 0.70 24.08 28.06
CA ARG A 272 -0.68 24.50 28.38
C ARG A 272 -1.16 25.54 27.36
N PRO A 273 -2.19 25.23 26.52
CA PRO A 273 -2.70 26.20 25.55
C PRO A 273 -3.54 27.30 26.21
N SER A 274 -3.61 28.47 25.58
CA SER A 274 -4.69 29.41 25.82
C SER A 274 -6.00 28.92 25.21
N GLN A 275 -7.14 29.46 25.59
CA GLN A 275 -8.43 29.13 24.97
C GLN A 275 -8.41 29.44 23.46
N GLU A 276 -7.86 30.59 23.07
CA GLU A 276 -7.74 31.03 21.67
C GLU A 276 -6.92 30.03 20.83
N TYR A 277 -5.77 29.60 21.36
CA TYR A 277 -4.96 28.57 20.68
C TYR A 277 -5.71 27.24 20.52
N LEU A 278 -6.45 26.81 21.56
CA LEU A 278 -7.25 25.58 21.50
C LEU A 278 -8.38 25.69 20.47
N ASP A 279 -8.99 26.89 20.35
CA ASP A 279 -10.05 27.14 19.36
C ASP A 279 -9.49 27.10 17.93
N GLU A 280 -8.34 27.73 17.67
CA GLU A 280 -7.64 27.66 16.38
C GLU A 280 -7.24 26.21 16.03
N TYR A 281 -6.68 25.47 16.98
CA TYR A 281 -6.37 24.06 16.82
C TYR A 281 -7.61 23.24 16.45
N ALA A 282 -8.73 23.46 17.16
CA ALA A 282 -9.97 22.73 16.92
C ALA A 282 -10.57 23.05 15.52
N VAL A 283 -10.52 24.32 15.08
CA VAL A 283 -10.95 24.72 13.72
C VAL A 283 -10.11 24.01 12.67
N LYS A 284 -8.78 24.08 12.78
CA LYS A 284 -7.87 23.42 11.84
C LYS A 284 -8.13 21.92 11.80
N LYS A 285 -8.21 21.28 12.96
CA LYS A 285 -8.44 19.85 13.07
C LYS A 285 -9.81 19.41 12.52
N LEU A 286 -10.87 20.19 12.74
CA LEU A 286 -12.17 19.90 12.16
C LEU A 286 -12.16 20.01 10.62
N ARG A 287 -11.44 21.00 10.06
CA ARG A 287 -11.25 21.13 8.62
C ARG A 287 -10.52 19.93 8.03
N ASP A 288 -9.45 19.47 8.67
CA ASP A 288 -8.69 18.28 8.26
C ASP A 288 -9.57 17.01 8.31
N LEU A 289 -10.37 16.87 9.37
CA LEU A 289 -11.31 15.76 9.52
C LEU A 289 -12.54 15.87 8.59
N SER A 290 -12.84 17.05 8.05
CA SER A 290 -13.91 17.27 7.07
C SER A 290 -13.45 16.95 5.65
N SER A 291 -12.47 16.09 5.48
CA SER A 291 -12.00 15.57 4.21
C SER A 291 -12.73 14.27 3.87
N LEU A 292 -13.01 14.09 2.59
CA LEU A 292 -13.61 12.88 2.03
C LEU A 292 -12.55 12.10 1.28
N GLU A 293 -12.34 10.87 1.68
CA GLU A 293 -11.52 9.94 0.91
C GLU A 293 -12.36 9.34 -0.22
N HIS A 294 -11.81 9.38 -1.41
CA HIS A 294 -12.32 8.73 -2.59
C HIS A 294 -11.49 7.50 -2.88
N LYS A 295 -12.14 6.38 -3.09
CA LYS A 295 -11.55 5.11 -3.49
C LYS A 295 -12.00 4.79 -4.91
N VAL A 296 -11.11 5.01 -5.89
CA VAL A 296 -11.43 4.82 -7.30
C VAL A 296 -10.81 3.53 -7.80
N THR A 297 -11.64 2.62 -8.30
CA THR A 297 -11.23 1.33 -8.87
C THR A 297 -11.50 1.31 -10.37
N PHE A 298 -10.51 0.89 -11.14
CA PHE A 298 -10.59 0.77 -12.59
C PHE A 298 -9.65 -0.32 -13.12
N SER A 299 -9.92 -0.80 -14.33
CA SER A 299 -9.05 -1.75 -15.01
C SER A 299 -8.31 -1.08 -16.17
N HIS A 300 -7.08 -1.53 -16.42
CA HIS A 300 -6.25 -1.00 -17.49
C HIS A 300 -5.28 -2.06 -18.03
N GLY A 301 -4.68 -1.80 -19.19
CA GLY A 301 -3.55 -2.56 -19.72
C GLY A 301 -2.30 -2.34 -18.85
N PHE A 302 -1.28 -3.18 -19.01
CA PHE A 302 -0.06 -3.04 -18.24
C PHE A 302 0.63 -1.69 -18.47
N CYS A 303 1.04 -1.05 -17.40
CA CYS A 303 2.01 0.04 -17.34
C CYS A 303 2.87 -0.12 -16.07
N PRO A 304 4.10 0.44 -16.05
CA PRO A 304 5.05 0.21 -14.96
C PRO A 304 4.75 1.09 -13.74
N VAL A 305 3.61 0.83 -13.09
CA VAL A 305 3.20 1.50 -11.85
C VAL A 305 2.96 0.48 -10.74
N ARG A 306 3.17 0.88 -9.50
CA ARG A 306 3.04 0.01 -8.31
C ARG A 306 2.20 0.64 -7.20
N VAL A 307 1.82 -0.20 -6.25
CA VAL A 307 1.25 0.25 -4.97
C VAL A 307 2.22 1.21 -4.28
N GLY A 308 1.70 2.37 -3.91
CA GLY A 308 2.46 3.47 -3.33
C GLY A 308 2.82 4.58 -4.30
N ASP A 309 2.76 4.34 -5.61
CA ASP A 309 3.01 5.37 -6.61
C ASP A 309 1.90 6.42 -6.65
N CYS A 310 2.30 7.65 -7.00
CA CYS A 310 1.37 8.71 -7.35
C CYS A 310 1.04 8.62 -8.84
N VAL A 311 -0.24 8.67 -9.17
CA VAL A 311 -0.73 8.72 -10.56
C VAL A 311 -1.68 9.90 -10.74
N MET A 312 -1.82 10.34 -11.99
CA MET A 312 -2.78 11.36 -12.38
C MET A 312 -4.02 10.69 -13.00
N LEU A 313 -5.20 11.04 -12.49
CA LEU A 313 -6.48 10.69 -13.10
C LEU A 313 -7.00 11.90 -13.87
N ASP A 314 -7.09 11.80 -15.20
CA ASP A 314 -7.67 12.81 -16.07
C ASP A 314 -8.78 12.17 -16.94
N TYR A 315 -9.77 11.57 -16.29
CA TYR A 315 -10.91 10.91 -16.94
C TYR A 315 -12.14 11.80 -16.85
N ARG A 316 -12.24 12.76 -17.80
CA ARG A 316 -13.24 13.84 -17.78
C ARG A 316 -14.67 13.34 -17.92
N ARG A 317 -14.89 12.24 -18.66
CA ARG A 317 -16.21 11.60 -18.80
C ARG A 317 -16.79 11.16 -17.47
N PHE A 318 -15.95 10.90 -16.47
CA PHE A 318 -16.35 10.54 -15.12
C PHE A 318 -16.26 11.70 -14.12
N GLY A 319 -15.87 12.89 -14.58
CA GLY A 319 -15.72 14.09 -13.74
C GLY A 319 -14.38 14.19 -13.03
N LEU A 320 -13.40 13.36 -13.37
CA LEU A 320 -12.04 13.45 -12.85
C LEU A 320 -11.20 14.31 -13.81
N SER A 321 -10.65 15.40 -13.30
CA SER A 321 -9.79 16.32 -14.06
C SER A 321 -8.52 16.59 -13.29
N GLN A 322 -7.40 16.04 -13.77
CA GLN A 322 -6.06 16.20 -13.21
C GLN A 322 -5.98 15.95 -11.69
N VAL A 323 -6.58 14.86 -11.24
CA VAL A 323 -6.60 14.47 -9.83
C VAL A 323 -5.39 13.60 -9.54
N LYS A 324 -4.50 14.05 -8.64
CA LYS A 324 -3.42 13.22 -8.11
C LYS A 324 -3.98 12.18 -7.14
N ALA A 325 -3.63 10.92 -7.34
CA ALA A 325 -4.09 9.82 -6.50
C ALA A 325 -2.94 8.85 -6.21
N LYS A 326 -3.00 8.17 -5.08
CA LYS A 326 -2.05 7.13 -4.68
C LYS A 326 -2.63 5.76 -4.99
N ILE A 327 -1.83 4.89 -5.60
CA ILE A 327 -2.20 3.48 -5.78
C ILE A 327 -2.10 2.76 -4.44
N ILE A 328 -3.20 2.13 -4.01
CA ILE A 328 -3.26 1.35 -2.76
C ILE A 328 -3.38 -0.15 -3.00
N SER A 329 -3.96 -0.56 -4.14
CA SER A 329 -4.11 -1.98 -4.48
C SER A 329 -4.02 -2.20 -5.99
N GLN A 330 -3.48 -3.37 -6.38
CA GLN A 330 -3.42 -3.85 -7.75
C GLN A 330 -3.72 -5.35 -7.81
N ASN A 331 -4.53 -5.77 -8.75
CA ASN A 331 -4.78 -7.17 -9.08
C ASN A 331 -4.35 -7.42 -10.53
N ILE A 332 -3.22 -8.11 -10.73
CA ILE A 332 -2.57 -8.33 -12.02
C ILE A 332 -2.94 -9.73 -12.49
N LYS A 333 -3.60 -9.84 -13.64
CA LYS A 333 -3.88 -11.12 -14.29
C LYS A 333 -2.78 -11.44 -15.29
N CYS A 334 -1.92 -12.39 -14.94
CA CYS A 334 -0.83 -12.85 -15.79
C CYS A 334 -1.34 -13.88 -16.81
N GLY A 335 -1.98 -13.39 -17.85
CA GLY A 335 -2.55 -14.16 -18.94
C GLY A 335 -2.64 -13.28 -20.20
N THR A 336 -3.37 -13.71 -21.19
CA THR A 336 -3.54 -12.95 -22.44
C THR A 336 -4.00 -11.53 -22.15
N GLY A 337 -3.21 -10.53 -22.57
CA GLY A 337 -3.54 -9.12 -22.45
C GLY A 337 -3.40 -8.55 -21.05
N CYS A 338 -2.43 -8.99 -20.26
CA CYS A 338 -2.05 -8.51 -18.92
C CYS A 338 -2.95 -7.38 -18.36
N THR A 339 -4.16 -7.74 -17.91
CA THR A 339 -5.11 -6.76 -17.37
C THR A 339 -4.83 -6.54 -15.91
N ILE A 340 -4.76 -5.27 -15.52
CA ILE A 340 -4.56 -4.86 -14.12
C ILE A 340 -5.83 -4.15 -13.65
N GLU A 341 -6.38 -4.58 -12.53
CA GLU A 341 -7.37 -3.81 -11.78
C GLU A 341 -6.62 -3.04 -10.69
N THR A 342 -6.74 -1.73 -10.72
CA THR A 342 -6.04 -0.83 -9.79
C THR A 342 -7.04 -0.05 -8.97
N THR A 343 -6.78 0.04 -7.67
CA THR A 343 -7.51 0.93 -6.77
C THR A 343 -6.57 2.04 -6.30
N VAL A 344 -7.05 3.27 -6.46
CA VAL A 344 -6.33 4.46 -6.03
C VAL A 344 -7.15 5.24 -5.00
N VAL A 345 -6.46 6.02 -4.18
CA VAL A 345 -7.11 6.93 -3.22
C VAL A 345 -6.66 8.36 -3.44
N TYR A 346 -7.60 9.27 -3.28
CA TYR A 346 -7.34 10.70 -3.16
C TYR A 346 -8.33 11.35 -2.18
N THR A 347 -7.98 12.52 -1.66
CA THR A 347 -8.77 13.20 -0.64
C THR A 347 -9.30 14.52 -1.18
N THR A 348 -10.59 14.78 -0.95
CA THR A 348 -11.22 16.07 -1.24
C THR A 348 -11.60 16.75 0.06
N ASN A 349 -11.14 17.98 0.27
CA ASN A 349 -11.55 18.75 1.43
C ASN A 349 -12.98 19.30 1.19
N LEU A 350 -13.88 18.98 2.11
CA LEU A 350 -15.30 19.36 2.05
C LEU A 350 -15.63 20.65 2.84
N TRP A 351 -14.65 21.21 3.52
CA TRP A 351 -14.78 22.47 4.24
C TRP A 351 -13.51 23.32 4.09
N ARG A 352 -13.50 24.21 3.12
CA ARG A 352 -12.37 25.10 2.77
C ARG A 352 -12.39 26.41 3.57
#